data_316a501dda736ecabdadfd7155129231
#
_entry.id   316a501dda736ecabdadfd7155129231
#
_cell.length_a   1.000
_cell.length_b   1.000
_cell.length_c   1.000
_cell.angle_alpha   90.00
_cell.angle_beta   90.00
_cell.angle_gamma   90.00
#
_symmetry.space_group_name_H-M   'P 1'
#
loop_
_entity.id
_entity.type
_entity.pdbx_description
1 polymer ?
#
loop_
_entity_poly.entity_id
_entity_poly.type
_entity_poly.pdbx_seq_one_letter_code
_entity_poly.pdbx_strand_id
1 'polypeptide(L)' 'MKVLSKQELSDGYKYEFDGSDTVLDELVSFIKTERLCCDFFHFSIDIAGDGTSSRLSITGPAGAKDFINTELEL' A
#
# COMPACT_ATOMS: atom_id res chain seq x y z
N MET A 1 -5.22 -6.75 7.46
CA MET A 1 -3.76 -6.62 7.18
C MET A 1 -3.11 -5.88 8.32
N LYS A 2 -1.93 -6.30 8.71
CA LYS A 2 -1.18 -5.63 9.76
C LYS A 2 0.04 -4.94 9.18
N VAL A 3 0.11 -3.62 9.30
CA VAL A 3 1.26 -2.83 8.85
C VAL A 3 2.40 -3.06 9.86
N LEU A 4 3.53 -3.60 9.38
CA LEU A 4 4.71 -3.82 10.22
C LEU A 4 5.59 -2.57 10.31
N SER A 5 5.65 -1.79 9.22
CA SER A 5 6.35 -0.50 9.23
C SER A 5 5.75 0.42 8.18
N LYS A 6 5.99 1.71 8.36
CA LYS A 6 5.50 2.76 7.47
C LYS A 6 6.63 3.73 7.21
N GLN A 7 6.93 3.97 5.93
CA GLN A 7 7.95 4.92 5.52
C GLN A 7 7.30 6.04 4.72
N GLU A 8 7.60 7.27 5.07
CA GLU A 8 7.13 8.42 4.31
C GLU A 8 7.96 8.59 3.05
N LEU A 9 7.29 8.81 1.91
CA LEU A 9 7.91 9.16 0.64
C LEU A 9 7.58 10.61 0.31
N SER A 10 8.26 11.19 -0.69
CA SER A 10 7.99 12.59 -1.08
C SER A 10 6.54 12.78 -1.53
N ASP A 11 5.94 11.77 -2.16
CA ASP A 11 4.60 11.84 -2.77
C ASP A 11 3.65 10.76 -2.26
N GLY A 12 3.96 10.12 -1.15
CA GLY A 12 3.11 9.08 -0.58
C GLY A 12 3.76 8.34 0.56
N TYR A 13 3.44 7.04 0.67
CA TYR A 13 3.93 6.18 1.75
C TYR A 13 4.25 4.79 1.24
N LYS A 14 5.21 4.14 1.90
CA LYS A 14 5.54 2.74 1.68
C LYS A 14 5.25 1.97 2.97
N TYR A 15 4.52 0.87 2.87
CA TYR A 15 4.14 0.03 4.00
C TYR A 15 4.77 -1.34 3.86
N GLU A 16 5.23 -1.90 4.97
CA GLU A 16 5.76 -3.26 5.01
C GLU A 16 4.77 -4.19 5.68
N PHE A 17 4.62 -5.37 5.10
CA PHE A 17 3.72 -6.42 5.58
C PHE A 17 4.46 -7.76 5.58
N ASP A 18 3.88 -8.73 6.26
CA ASP A 18 4.24 -10.13 6.16
C ASP A 18 4.08 -10.60 4.70
N GLY A 19 4.89 -11.56 4.28
CA GLY A 19 4.89 -12.09 2.90
C GLY A 19 4.00 -13.31 2.69
N SER A 20 3.06 -13.60 3.60
CA SER A 20 2.18 -14.77 3.45
C SER A 20 1.20 -14.61 2.30
N ASP A 21 0.74 -15.73 1.75
CA ASP A 21 -0.24 -15.72 0.65
C ASP A 21 -1.53 -15.01 1.07
N THR A 22 -1.98 -15.19 2.30
CA THR A 22 -3.16 -14.51 2.83
C THR A 22 -3.02 -13.00 2.75
N VAL A 23 -1.86 -12.48 3.17
CA VAL A 23 -1.58 -11.03 3.13
C VAL A 23 -1.49 -10.56 1.68
N LEU A 24 -0.85 -11.31 0.80
CA LEU A 24 -0.76 -10.95 -0.62
C LEU A 24 -2.14 -10.85 -1.25
N ASP A 25 -3.02 -11.79 -0.96
CA ASP A 25 -4.40 -11.78 -1.45
C ASP A 25 -5.14 -10.53 -0.94
N GLU A 26 -4.97 -10.19 0.33
CA GLU A 26 -5.57 -8.99 0.92
C GLU A 26 -5.04 -7.71 0.28
N LEU A 27 -3.73 -7.62 0.02
CA LEU A 27 -3.12 -6.46 -0.61
C LEU A 27 -3.65 -6.25 -2.03
N VAL A 28 -3.75 -7.33 -2.81
CA VAL A 28 -4.27 -7.26 -4.17
C VAL A 28 -5.74 -6.84 -4.16
N SER A 29 -6.56 -7.42 -3.27
CA SER A 29 -7.96 -7.02 -3.11
C SER A 29 -8.09 -5.55 -2.73
N PHE A 30 -7.25 -5.08 -1.81
CA PHE A 30 -7.22 -3.68 -1.38
C PHE A 30 -6.94 -2.76 -2.58
N ILE A 31 -5.90 -3.07 -3.36
CA ILE A 31 -5.54 -2.29 -4.54
C ILE A 31 -6.68 -2.25 -5.55
N LYS A 32 -7.28 -3.40 -5.82
CA LYS A 32 -8.40 -3.49 -6.77
C LYS A 32 -9.58 -2.64 -6.35
N THR A 33 -9.87 -2.59 -5.06
CA THR A 33 -10.97 -1.81 -4.51
C THR A 33 -10.65 -0.31 -4.56
N GLU A 34 -9.45 0.05 -4.10
CA GLU A 34 -9.08 1.46 -3.97
C GLU A 34 -8.92 2.15 -5.33
N ARG A 35 -8.41 1.45 -6.35
CA ARG A 35 -8.24 2.06 -7.68
C ARG A 35 -9.57 2.41 -8.35
N LEU A 36 -10.67 1.75 -7.96
CA LEU A 36 -12.00 2.07 -8.49
C LEU A 36 -12.50 3.42 -7.98
N CYS A 37 -12.10 3.80 -6.77
CA CYS A 37 -12.48 5.03 -6.11
C CYS A 37 -11.43 6.13 -6.33
N CYS A 38 -10.16 5.75 -6.34
CA CYS A 38 -9.03 6.68 -6.24
C CYS A 38 -8.02 6.41 -7.35
N ASP A 39 -8.42 6.64 -8.59
CA ASP A 39 -7.61 6.36 -9.78
C ASP A 39 -6.40 7.30 -9.92
N PHE A 40 -6.32 8.32 -9.09
CA PHE A 40 -5.17 9.24 -9.07
C PHE A 40 -3.96 8.67 -8.30
N PHE A 41 -4.13 7.58 -7.56
CA PHE A 41 -3.02 6.92 -6.89
C PHE A 41 -2.26 6.01 -7.85
N HIS A 42 -0.96 5.89 -7.60
CA HIS A 42 -0.13 4.86 -8.19
C HIS A 42 0.23 3.85 -7.11
N PHE A 43 -0.11 2.58 -7.34
CA PHE A 43 0.18 1.49 -6.40
C PHE A 43 1.33 0.66 -6.93
N SER A 44 2.30 0.37 -6.06
CA SER A 44 3.40 -0.53 -6.39
C SER A 44 3.50 -1.59 -5.30
N ILE A 45 3.69 -2.83 -5.67
CA ILE A 45 3.83 -3.91 -4.72
C ILE A 45 5.14 -4.65 -4.99
N ASP A 46 5.93 -4.84 -3.92
CA ASP A 46 7.17 -5.60 -3.95
C ASP A 46 7.02 -6.82 -3.07
N ILE A 47 7.37 -7.98 -3.59
CA ILE A 47 7.23 -9.24 -2.87
C ILE A 47 8.59 -9.92 -2.84
N ALA A 48 9.08 -10.22 -1.62
CA ALA A 48 10.31 -10.99 -1.46
C ALA A 48 10.06 -12.43 -1.92
N GLY A 49 10.93 -12.93 -2.80
CA GLY A 49 10.76 -14.26 -3.38
C GLY A 49 10.84 -15.41 -2.38
N ASP A 50 11.43 -15.16 -1.20
CA ASP A 50 11.51 -16.15 -0.12
C ASP A 50 10.26 -16.16 0.79
N GLY A 51 9.26 -15.31 0.51
CA GLY A 51 8.02 -15.28 1.28
C GLY A 51 8.10 -14.57 2.62
N THR A 52 9.20 -13.88 2.91
CA THR A 52 9.40 -13.27 4.24
C THR A 52 8.71 -11.92 4.40
N SER A 53 8.53 -11.17 3.31
CA SER A 53 7.95 -9.83 3.39
C SER A 53 7.32 -9.40 2.09
N SER A 54 6.42 -8.43 2.20
CA SER A 54 5.88 -7.69 1.06
C SER A 54 5.81 -6.22 1.40
N ARG A 55 5.84 -5.36 0.38
CA ARG A 55 5.77 -3.91 0.55
C ARG A 55 4.77 -3.33 -0.44
N LEU A 56 3.98 -2.39 0.04
CA LEU A 56 3.03 -1.65 -0.78
C LEU A 56 3.41 -0.17 -0.73
N SER A 57 3.64 0.42 -1.91
CA SER A 57 3.84 1.86 -2.03
C SER A 57 2.60 2.48 -2.65
N ILE A 58 2.13 3.58 -2.05
CA ILE A 58 1.01 4.36 -2.55
C ILE A 58 1.50 5.78 -2.75
N THR A 59 1.49 6.26 -3.99
CA THR A 59 1.93 7.61 -4.34
C THR A 59 0.85 8.31 -5.16
N GLY A 60 0.96 9.63 -5.26
CA GLY A 60 -0.02 10.39 -6.01
C GLY A 60 0.33 11.87 -6.09
N PRO A 61 -0.56 12.69 -6.66
CA PRO A 61 -0.37 14.13 -6.78
C PRO A 61 -0.44 14.83 -5.42
N ALA A 62 -0.29 16.16 -5.42
CA ALA A 62 -0.39 16.96 -4.22
C ALA A 62 -1.70 16.66 -3.48
N GLY A 63 -1.63 16.48 -2.17
CA GLY A 63 -2.77 16.10 -1.35
C GLY A 63 -2.94 14.60 -1.14
N ALA A 64 -2.21 13.77 -1.86
CA ALA A 64 -2.33 12.31 -1.75
C ALA A 64 -2.00 11.81 -0.35
N LYS A 65 -0.97 12.36 0.29
CA LYS A 65 -0.58 11.96 1.65
C LYS A 65 -1.69 12.22 2.67
N ASP A 66 -2.32 13.38 2.60
CA ASP A 66 -3.41 13.73 3.50
C ASP A 66 -4.60 12.80 3.30
N PHE A 67 -4.89 12.49 2.04
CA PHE A 67 -5.96 11.56 1.71
C PHE A 67 -5.68 10.16 2.28
N ILE A 68 -4.45 9.67 2.13
CA ILE A 68 -4.04 8.37 2.66
C ILE A 68 -4.23 8.33 4.17
N ASN A 69 -3.77 9.35 4.87
CA ASN A 69 -3.85 9.41 6.34
C ASN A 69 -5.30 9.52 6.83
N THR A 70 -6.17 10.20 6.08
CA THR A 70 -7.54 10.48 6.50
C THR A 70 -8.50 9.35 6.10
N GLU A 71 -8.39 8.86 4.86
CA GLU A 71 -9.40 7.97 4.26
C GLU A 71 -9.00 6.50 4.26
N LEU A 72 -7.72 6.20 4.11
CA LEU A 72 -7.26 4.81 4.02
C LEU A 72 -6.90 4.20 5.37
N GLU A 73 -6.64 5.02 6.37
CA GLU A 73 -6.33 4.59 7.75
C GLU A 73 -5.17 3.59 7.84
N LEU A 74 -4.18 3.76 6.98
CA LEU A 74 -2.98 2.90 6.98
C LEU A 74 -1.84 3.48 7.78
#